data_06a31bc9a50efd29119ba5048d95c6d6
#
_entry.id   06a31bc9a50efd29119ba5048d95c6d6
#
_cell.length_a   1.000
_cell.length_b   1.000
_cell.length_c   1.000
_cell.angle_alpha   90.00
_cell.angle_beta   90.00
_cell.angle_gamma   90.00
#
_symmetry.space_group_name_H-M   'P 1'
#
loop_
_entity.id
_entity.type
_entity.pdbx_description
1 polymer ?
#
loop_
_entity_poly.entity_id
_entity_poly.type
_entity_poly.pdbx_seq_one_letter_code
_entity_poly.pdbx_strand_id
1 'polypeptide(L)'
;MNSLFTKPQTDESPEEGEVFFTLIAYEDSLTRNRAMQICDRLMEKFWMDMEFDLSWWRFDFLRDAGIVKAAANAAARSDLILVSAHAGRELPSHVQKWIETWVPRRELGNGVLVAMIGTSEDQLRGLTPIHVYLREAAQRANLDYLPQVVDAPLNELNTSIETISKRAEKVTSLLDGILHRPTIPTRWGINE
;
A
#
# COMPACT_ATOMS: atom_id res chain seq x y z
N MET A 1 -33.73 -1.78 -55.57
CA MET A 1 -32.41 -2.30 -55.15
C MET A 1 -31.87 -1.37 -54.07
N ASN A 2 -32.21 -1.64 -52.80
CA ASN A 2 -31.75 -0.86 -51.65
C ASN A 2 -30.73 -1.71 -50.90
N SER A 3 -29.47 -1.29 -51.00
CA SER A 3 -28.39 -1.91 -50.22
C SER A 3 -28.30 -1.20 -48.86
N LEU A 4 -28.71 -1.90 -47.82
CA LEU A 4 -28.55 -1.49 -46.42
C LEU A 4 -27.13 -1.81 -45.99
N PHE A 5 -26.26 -0.80 -45.92
CA PHE A 5 -24.98 -0.91 -45.20
C PHE A 5 -25.24 -0.87 -43.71
N THR A 6 -25.26 -2.03 -43.10
CA THR A 6 -25.20 -2.17 -41.65
C THR A 6 -23.76 -1.93 -41.21
N LYS A 7 -23.51 -0.80 -40.55
CA LYS A 7 -22.27 -0.47 -39.86
C LYS A 7 -22.13 -1.39 -38.67
N PRO A 8 -21.01 -2.12 -38.47
CA PRO A 8 -20.81 -2.86 -37.26
C PRO A 8 -20.64 -1.86 -36.11
N GLN A 9 -21.55 -1.92 -35.15
CA GLN A 9 -21.47 -1.21 -33.90
C GLN A 9 -20.42 -1.98 -33.08
N THR A 10 -19.20 -1.44 -33.03
CA THR A 10 -18.19 -1.89 -32.08
C THR A 10 -18.65 -1.40 -30.73
N ASP A 11 -19.18 -2.30 -29.94
CA ASP A 11 -19.49 -2.11 -28.52
C ASP A 11 -18.13 -2.08 -27.79
N GLU A 12 -17.46 -0.94 -27.86
CA GLU A 12 -16.34 -0.64 -26.97
C GLU A 12 -16.95 -0.35 -25.60
N SER A 13 -17.12 -1.40 -24.81
CA SER A 13 -17.25 -1.25 -23.36
C SER A 13 -16.03 -0.47 -22.91
N PRO A 14 -16.16 0.63 -22.13
CA PRO A 14 -15.00 1.27 -21.55
C PRO A 14 -14.27 0.21 -20.74
N GLU A 15 -13.00 -0.01 -21.04
CA GLU A 15 -12.14 -0.86 -20.20
C GLU A 15 -12.25 -0.29 -18.79
N GLU A 16 -12.86 -1.06 -17.88
CA GLU A 16 -12.91 -0.71 -16.46
C GLU A 16 -11.46 -0.62 -16.02
N GLY A 17 -10.98 0.59 -15.78
CA GLY A 17 -9.62 0.84 -15.31
C GLY A 17 -9.36 -0.02 -14.08
N GLU A 18 -8.19 -0.63 -14.01
CA GLU A 18 -7.78 -1.45 -12.87
C GLU A 18 -7.80 -0.57 -11.60
N VAL A 19 -8.61 -0.95 -10.60
CA VAL A 19 -8.73 -0.22 -9.33
C VAL A 19 -7.64 -0.70 -8.38
N PHE A 20 -6.79 0.23 -7.95
CA PHE A 20 -5.71 -0.03 -7.01
C PHE A 20 -6.13 0.30 -5.57
N PHE A 21 -6.35 -0.72 -4.77
CA PHE A 21 -6.83 -0.59 -3.39
C PHE A 21 -5.68 -0.27 -2.44
N THR A 22 -5.75 0.89 -1.81
CA THR A 22 -4.75 1.33 -0.84
C THR A 22 -5.37 1.53 0.54
N LEU A 23 -4.80 0.88 1.53
CA LEU A 23 -5.16 1.08 2.93
C LEU A 23 -4.07 1.86 3.66
N ILE A 24 -4.47 2.90 4.38
CA ILE A 24 -3.59 3.71 5.20
C ILE A 24 -4.00 3.62 6.66
N ALA A 25 -3.15 3.03 7.51
CA ALA A 25 -3.29 3.01 8.94
C ALA A 25 -2.30 4.00 9.58
N TYR A 26 -2.77 4.94 10.39
CA TYR A 26 -1.97 6.04 10.91
C TYR A 26 -2.27 6.33 12.39
N GLU A 27 -1.28 6.87 13.09
CA GLU A 27 -1.38 7.13 14.53
C GLU A 27 -2.11 8.44 14.83
N ASP A 28 -1.70 9.54 14.17
CA ASP A 28 -2.25 10.88 14.38
C ASP A 28 -2.20 11.74 13.10
N SER A 29 -2.49 13.04 13.23
CA SER A 29 -2.50 13.97 12.08
C SER A 29 -1.13 14.12 11.40
N LEU A 30 -0.02 14.07 12.16
CA LEU A 30 1.32 14.19 11.60
C LEU A 30 1.67 12.96 10.76
N THR A 31 1.44 11.78 11.30
CA THR A 31 1.67 10.51 10.61
C THR A 31 0.72 10.33 9.41
N ARG A 32 -0.52 10.85 9.50
CA ARG A 32 -1.47 10.94 8.38
C ARG A 32 -0.91 11.81 7.24
N ASN A 33 -0.47 13.02 7.55
CA ASN A 33 0.04 13.96 6.54
C ASN A 33 1.27 13.38 5.81
N ARG A 34 2.11 12.65 6.52
CA ARG A 34 3.25 11.93 5.98
C ARG A 34 2.83 10.86 4.97
N ALA A 35 1.82 10.06 5.32
CA ALA A 35 1.26 9.06 4.41
C ALA A 35 0.59 9.71 3.18
N MET A 36 -0.12 10.83 3.35
CA MET A 36 -0.72 11.58 2.25
C MET A 36 0.30 11.97 1.20
N GLN A 37 1.48 12.48 1.59
CA GLN A 37 2.52 12.86 0.64
C GLN A 37 2.98 11.70 -0.26
N ILE A 38 2.96 10.48 0.24
CA ILE A 38 3.27 9.30 -0.58
C ILE A 38 2.10 8.97 -1.52
N CYS A 39 0.87 8.98 -1.00
CA CYS A 39 -0.32 8.73 -1.82
C CYS A 39 -0.44 9.76 -2.96
N ASP A 40 -0.21 11.04 -2.68
CA ASP A 40 -0.26 12.11 -3.68
C ASP A 40 0.76 11.86 -4.81
N ARG A 41 1.99 11.46 -4.48
CA ARG A 41 3.02 11.13 -5.48
C ARG A 41 2.69 9.88 -6.29
N LEU A 42 2.10 8.86 -5.67
CA LEU A 42 1.63 7.67 -6.38
C LEU A 42 0.52 8.02 -7.36
N MET A 43 -0.48 8.78 -6.92
CA MET A 43 -1.56 9.25 -7.76
C MET A 43 -1.03 10.13 -8.91
N GLU A 44 -0.14 11.09 -8.63
CA GLU A 44 0.49 11.94 -9.64
C GLU A 44 1.19 11.14 -10.74
N LYS A 45 1.83 10.03 -10.37
CA LYS A 45 2.58 9.22 -11.31
C LYS A 45 1.71 8.28 -12.15
N PHE A 46 0.64 7.74 -11.56
CA PHE A 46 -0.16 6.66 -12.16
C PHE A 46 -1.62 7.03 -12.42
N TRP A 47 -2.00 8.30 -12.30
CA TRP A 47 -3.39 8.75 -12.45
C TRP A 47 -4.01 8.45 -13.83
N MET A 48 -3.20 8.26 -14.87
CA MET A 48 -3.65 7.92 -16.21
C MET A 48 -3.84 6.41 -16.41
N ASP A 49 -3.22 5.59 -15.58
CA ASP A 49 -3.11 4.15 -15.79
C ASP A 49 -4.09 3.36 -14.91
N MET A 50 -4.52 3.93 -13.78
CA MET A 50 -5.38 3.24 -12.83
C MET A 50 -6.19 4.18 -11.95
N GLU A 51 -7.28 3.64 -11.40
CA GLU A 51 -8.08 4.30 -10.38
C GLU A 51 -7.59 3.91 -8.98
N PHE A 52 -7.50 4.88 -8.05
CA PHE A 52 -7.07 4.64 -6.68
C PHE A 52 -8.26 4.68 -5.72
N ASP A 53 -8.46 3.61 -4.98
CA ASP A 53 -9.38 3.56 -3.82
C ASP A 53 -8.57 3.66 -2.53
N LEU A 54 -8.63 4.81 -1.85
CA LEU A 54 -7.88 5.11 -0.64
C LEU A 54 -8.75 4.98 0.61
N SER A 55 -8.42 4.06 1.49
CA SER A 55 -9.10 3.89 2.78
C SER A 55 -8.20 4.28 3.96
N TRP A 56 -8.68 5.20 4.82
CA TRP A 56 -7.93 5.82 5.90
C TRP A 56 -8.41 5.37 7.27
N TRP A 57 -7.51 4.81 8.10
CA TRP A 57 -7.83 4.24 9.40
C TRP A 57 -6.92 4.77 10.49
N ARG A 58 -7.46 5.60 11.38
CA ARG A 58 -6.73 6.07 12.56
C ARG A 58 -6.62 4.94 13.58
N PHE A 59 -5.46 4.76 14.21
CA PHE A 59 -5.22 3.71 15.19
C PHE A 59 -6.25 3.69 16.32
N ASP A 60 -6.62 4.86 16.86
CA ASP A 60 -7.60 4.94 17.95
C ASP A 60 -8.96 4.32 17.59
N PHE A 61 -9.39 4.40 16.33
CA PHE A 61 -10.65 3.82 15.88
C PHE A 61 -10.59 2.29 15.75
N LEU A 62 -9.39 1.72 15.65
CA LEU A 62 -9.19 0.27 15.62
C LEU A 62 -9.40 -0.40 17.00
N ARG A 63 -9.99 0.31 17.95
CA ARG A 63 -10.49 -0.24 19.23
C ARG A 63 -11.95 -0.68 19.14
N ASP A 64 -12.70 -0.11 18.21
CA ASP A 64 -14.10 -0.45 17.98
C ASP A 64 -14.23 -1.74 17.15
N ALA A 65 -15.01 -2.69 17.63
CA ALA A 65 -15.13 -4.02 17.02
C ALA A 65 -15.73 -3.98 15.60
N GLY A 66 -16.66 -3.05 15.34
CA GLY A 66 -17.26 -2.87 14.01
C GLY A 66 -16.25 -2.29 13.03
N ILE A 67 -15.49 -1.29 13.47
CA ILE A 67 -14.44 -0.64 12.68
C ILE A 67 -13.29 -1.60 12.40
N VAL A 68 -12.84 -2.37 13.40
CA VAL A 68 -11.80 -3.41 13.23
C VAL A 68 -12.17 -4.38 12.13
N LYS A 69 -13.42 -4.86 12.11
CA LYS A 69 -13.87 -5.81 11.07
C LYS A 69 -13.84 -5.19 9.67
N ALA A 70 -14.31 -3.95 9.53
CA ALA A 70 -14.30 -3.23 8.25
C ALA A 70 -12.86 -2.95 7.78
N ALA A 71 -12.00 -2.45 8.67
CA ALA A 71 -10.59 -2.21 8.40
C ALA A 71 -9.82 -3.50 8.04
N ALA A 72 -10.14 -4.63 8.69
CA ALA A 72 -9.50 -5.90 8.39
C ALA A 72 -9.93 -6.44 7.01
N ASN A 73 -11.20 -6.27 6.64
CA ASN A 73 -11.68 -6.65 5.31
C ASN A 73 -11.04 -5.77 4.21
N ALA A 74 -10.87 -4.46 4.48
CA ALA A 74 -10.17 -3.58 3.57
C ALA A 74 -8.70 -3.99 3.41
N ALA A 75 -7.97 -4.27 4.52
CA ALA A 75 -6.58 -4.69 4.49
C ALA A 75 -6.37 -6.01 3.74
N ALA A 76 -7.27 -6.97 3.90
CA ALA A 76 -7.16 -8.28 3.25
C ALA A 76 -7.19 -8.19 1.71
N ARG A 77 -7.85 -7.18 1.13
CA ARG A 77 -7.99 -6.97 -0.32
C ARG A 77 -7.15 -5.82 -0.88
N SER A 78 -6.38 -5.12 -0.04
CA SER A 78 -5.57 -3.98 -0.51
C SER A 78 -4.31 -4.43 -1.23
N ASP A 79 -3.95 -3.75 -2.31
CA ASP A 79 -2.69 -3.93 -3.04
C ASP A 79 -1.55 -3.24 -2.31
N LEU A 80 -1.85 -2.12 -1.65
CA LEU A 80 -0.89 -1.36 -0.85
C LEU A 80 -1.44 -1.14 0.57
N ILE A 81 -0.64 -1.48 1.56
CA ILE A 81 -0.90 -1.19 2.97
C ILE A 81 0.19 -0.26 3.48
N LEU A 82 -0.19 0.95 3.90
CA LEU A 82 0.68 1.94 4.53
C LEU A 82 0.44 1.93 6.04
N VAL A 83 1.47 1.69 6.83
CA VAL A 83 1.42 1.84 8.30
C VAL A 83 2.33 3.01 8.68
N SER A 84 1.73 4.12 9.13
CA SER A 84 2.43 5.33 9.52
C SER A 84 2.31 5.58 11.02
N ALA A 85 3.44 5.54 11.74
CA ALA A 85 3.50 5.69 13.18
C ALA A 85 4.74 6.48 13.62
N HIS A 86 4.69 7.00 14.85
CA HIS A 86 5.84 7.59 15.51
C HIS A 86 6.90 6.54 15.87
N ALA A 87 8.09 7.02 16.18
CA ALA A 87 9.14 6.18 16.75
C ALA A 87 8.67 5.58 18.06
N GLY A 88 8.82 4.28 18.22
CA GLY A 88 8.41 3.56 19.41
C GLY A 88 9.03 2.17 19.47
N ARG A 89 8.83 1.50 20.60
CA ARG A 89 9.27 0.11 20.74
C ARG A 89 8.30 -0.85 20.08
N GLU A 90 6.99 -0.57 20.20
CA GLU A 90 5.94 -1.45 19.74
C GLU A 90 4.74 -0.66 19.22
N LEU A 91 4.01 -1.25 18.29
CA LEU A 91 2.68 -0.74 17.91
C LEU A 91 1.69 -0.94 19.08
N PRO A 92 0.68 -0.07 19.23
CA PRO A 92 -0.38 -0.28 20.20
C PRO A 92 -1.01 -1.68 20.07
N SER A 93 -1.30 -2.32 21.20
CA SER A 93 -1.79 -3.71 21.24
C SER A 93 -3.06 -3.96 20.41
N HIS A 94 -3.95 -2.96 20.32
CA HIS A 94 -5.16 -3.04 19.50
C HIS A 94 -4.85 -2.99 18.02
N VAL A 95 -3.78 -2.27 17.60
CA VAL A 95 -3.30 -2.25 16.21
C VAL A 95 -2.67 -3.59 15.85
N GLN A 96 -1.86 -4.16 16.75
CA GLN A 96 -1.30 -5.49 16.56
C GLN A 96 -2.42 -6.54 16.40
N LYS A 97 -3.44 -6.50 17.28
CA LYS A 97 -4.61 -7.39 17.16
C LYS A 97 -5.35 -7.24 15.84
N TRP A 98 -5.51 -6.01 15.37
CA TRP A 98 -6.09 -5.75 14.04
C TRP A 98 -5.25 -6.38 12.93
N ILE A 99 -3.92 -6.22 12.97
CA ILE A 99 -3.00 -6.84 11.99
C ILE A 99 -3.18 -8.37 12.00
N GLU A 100 -3.19 -9.01 13.18
CA GLU A 100 -3.38 -10.46 13.30
C GLU A 100 -4.77 -10.93 12.80
N THR A 101 -5.74 -10.02 12.67
CA THR A 101 -7.07 -10.36 12.16
C THR A 101 -7.09 -10.49 10.63
N TRP A 102 -6.36 -9.66 9.90
CA TRP A 102 -6.39 -9.66 8.43
C TRP A 102 -5.26 -10.47 7.79
N VAL A 103 -4.09 -10.58 8.42
CA VAL A 103 -2.95 -11.35 7.89
C VAL A 103 -3.35 -12.76 7.42
N PRO A 104 -4.05 -13.58 8.23
CA PRO A 104 -4.44 -14.94 7.80
C PRO A 104 -5.57 -14.97 6.78
N ARG A 105 -6.25 -13.85 6.52
CA ARG A 105 -7.38 -13.77 5.59
C ARG A 105 -6.96 -13.32 4.19
N ARG A 106 -5.69 -12.95 4.03
CA ARG A 106 -5.21 -12.45 2.76
C ARG A 106 -5.00 -13.62 1.80
N GLU A 107 -5.76 -13.62 0.73
CA GLU A 107 -5.69 -14.63 -0.35
C GLU A 107 -4.93 -14.08 -1.57
N LEU A 108 -4.78 -12.77 -1.68
CA LEU A 108 -4.06 -12.12 -2.76
C LEU A 108 -2.55 -12.40 -2.62
N GLY A 109 -1.94 -12.96 -3.65
CA GLY A 109 -0.53 -13.30 -3.67
C GLY A 109 0.41 -12.14 -3.93
N ASN A 110 -0.10 -10.94 -4.22
CA ASN A 110 0.66 -9.75 -4.57
C ASN A 110 0.26 -8.58 -3.68
N GLY A 111 1.19 -7.66 -3.46
CA GLY A 111 0.95 -6.43 -2.74
C GLY A 111 2.14 -6.01 -1.90
N VAL A 112 2.04 -4.83 -1.31
CA VAL A 112 3.13 -4.20 -0.58
C VAL A 112 2.66 -3.70 0.78
N LEU A 113 3.45 -3.95 1.83
CA LEU A 113 3.33 -3.28 3.11
C LEU A 113 4.47 -2.27 3.27
N VAL A 114 4.11 -0.99 3.32
CA VAL A 114 5.03 0.12 3.56
C VAL A 114 4.94 0.53 5.02
N ALA A 115 6.07 0.45 5.72
CA ALA A 115 6.19 0.90 7.11
C ALA A 115 6.87 2.27 7.16
N MET A 116 6.12 3.30 7.52
CA MET A 116 6.58 4.68 7.70
C MET A 116 6.72 4.98 9.18
N ILE A 117 7.77 4.48 9.77
CA ILE A 117 8.00 4.61 11.22
C ILE A 117 8.99 5.73 11.46
N GLY A 118 8.61 6.68 12.33
CA GLY A 118 9.52 7.72 12.78
C GLY A 118 10.75 7.11 13.46
N THR A 119 11.91 7.77 13.33
CA THR A 119 13.12 7.36 14.04
C THR A 119 13.44 8.39 15.12
N SER A 120 13.78 7.94 16.31
CA SER A 120 14.52 8.74 17.27
C SER A 120 16.02 8.70 16.90
N GLU A 121 16.78 9.73 17.26
CA GLU A 121 18.23 9.81 16.99
C GLU A 121 19.00 8.57 17.42
N ASP A 122 18.57 7.90 18.48
CA ASP A 122 19.17 6.66 19.00
C ASP A 122 18.90 5.42 18.12
N GLN A 123 17.95 5.50 17.17
CA GLN A 123 17.49 4.36 16.37
C GLN A 123 17.99 4.38 14.93
N LEU A 124 18.83 5.33 14.54
CA LEU A 124 19.40 5.46 13.18
C LEU A 124 20.29 4.26 12.77
N ARG A 125 20.58 3.33 13.67
CA ARG A 125 21.54 2.22 13.48
C ARG A 125 20.92 0.86 13.21
N GLY A 126 19.58 0.73 13.18
CA GLY A 126 18.95 -0.57 12.94
C GLY A 126 17.44 -0.54 12.74
N LEU A 127 16.88 -1.68 12.34
CA LEU A 127 15.43 -1.85 12.26
C LEU A 127 14.87 -1.88 13.68
N THR A 128 13.87 -1.02 13.95
CA THR A 128 13.17 -1.02 15.23
C THR A 128 12.34 -2.30 15.41
N PRO A 129 11.95 -2.67 16.64
CA PRO A 129 11.05 -3.80 16.87
C PRO A 129 9.75 -3.72 16.07
N ILE A 130 9.22 -2.50 15.83
CA ILE A 130 8.04 -2.29 14.96
C ILE A 130 8.35 -2.76 13.53
N HIS A 131 9.52 -2.42 12.98
CA HIS A 131 9.91 -2.87 11.64
C HIS A 131 10.05 -4.38 11.55
N VAL A 132 10.60 -5.02 12.59
CA VAL A 132 10.70 -6.48 12.66
C VAL A 132 9.31 -7.11 12.65
N TYR A 133 8.43 -6.65 13.51
CA TYR A 133 7.04 -7.13 13.60
C TYR A 133 6.28 -6.95 12.27
N LEU A 134 6.33 -5.75 11.66
CA LEU A 134 5.63 -5.48 10.41
C LEU A 134 6.20 -6.30 9.24
N ARG A 135 7.51 -6.53 9.21
CA ARG A 135 8.15 -7.40 8.22
C ARG A 135 7.68 -8.84 8.34
N GLU A 136 7.60 -9.36 9.57
CA GLU A 136 7.08 -10.71 9.82
C GLU A 136 5.59 -10.83 9.45
N ALA A 137 4.79 -9.81 9.77
CA ALA A 137 3.40 -9.74 9.36
C ALA A 137 3.26 -9.72 7.82
N ALA A 138 4.07 -8.92 7.12
CA ALA A 138 4.11 -8.87 5.67
C ALA A 138 4.47 -10.23 5.06
N GLN A 139 5.50 -10.91 5.58
CA GLN A 139 5.87 -12.26 5.13
C GLN A 139 4.73 -13.28 5.28
N ARG A 140 4.03 -13.26 6.42
CA ARG A 140 2.88 -14.15 6.66
C ARG A 140 1.70 -13.84 5.75
N ALA A 141 1.56 -12.58 5.34
CA ALA A 141 0.50 -12.11 4.43
C ALA A 141 0.90 -12.19 2.94
N ASN A 142 2.09 -12.73 2.63
CA ASN A 142 2.67 -12.76 1.28
C ASN A 142 2.74 -11.39 0.61
N LEU A 143 3.19 -10.37 1.38
CA LEU A 143 3.41 -9.00 0.94
C LEU A 143 4.90 -8.70 0.86
N ASP A 144 5.28 -7.90 -0.13
CA ASP A 144 6.59 -7.27 -0.14
C ASP A 144 6.66 -6.22 0.99
N TYR A 145 7.79 -6.16 1.70
CA TYR A 145 7.97 -5.25 2.82
C TYR A 145 8.92 -4.11 2.48
N LEU A 146 8.44 -2.86 2.63
CA LEU A 146 9.22 -1.65 2.37
C LEU A 146 9.30 -0.77 3.63
N PRO A 147 10.43 -0.75 4.33
CA PRO A 147 10.64 0.20 5.41
C PRO A 147 10.95 1.59 4.84
N GLN A 148 10.25 2.60 5.32
CA GLN A 148 10.54 4.01 5.09
C GLN A 148 10.99 4.65 6.39
N VAL A 149 12.23 5.10 6.44
CA VAL A 149 12.73 5.90 7.57
C VAL A 149 12.24 7.32 7.35
N VAL A 150 11.42 7.81 8.26
CA VAL A 150 10.86 9.16 8.21
C VAL A 150 11.22 9.84 9.51
N ASP A 151 11.96 10.86 9.41
CA ASP A 151 12.39 11.94 10.33
C ASP A 151 13.91 12.02 10.44
N ALA A 152 14.47 12.86 9.54
CA ALA A 152 15.60 13.66 9.93
C ALA A 152 15.04 15.01 10.43
N PRO A 153 15.58 15.62 11.50
CA PRO A 153 15.16 16.94 11.92
C PRO A 153 15.28 17.92 10.75
N LEU A 154 14.37 18.90 10.69
CA LEU A 154 14.23 19.88 9.61
C LEU A 154 15.51 20.65 9.20
N ASN A 155 16.58 20.55 9.96
CA ASN A 155 17.86 21.19 9.70
C ASN A 155 18.77 20.49 8.67
N GLU A 156 18.44 19.26 8.25
CA GLU A 156 19.18 18.51 7.21
C GLU A 156 18.37 18.38 5.90
N LEU A 157 17.48 19.34 5.63
CA LEU A 157 16.50 19.30 4.55
C LEU A 157 17.10 19.08 3.15
N ASN A 158 18.31 19.56 2.87
CA ASN A 158 18.87 19.46 1.52
C ASN A 158 19.39 18.03 1.17
N THR A 159 19.99 17.33 2.12
CA THR A 159 20.44 15.94 1.91
C THR A 159 19.27 14.97 2.05
N SER A 160 18.28 15.33 2.87
CA SER A 160 17.09 14.52 3.13
C SER A 160 16.13 14.48 1.94
N ILE A 161 15.95 15.60 1.22
CA ILE A 161 15.07 15.66 0.05
C ILE A 161 15.57 14.74 -1.07
N GLU A 162 16.87 14.74 -1.37
CA GLU A 162 17.44 13.83 -2.36
C GLU A 162 17.33 12.36 -1.95
N THR A 163 17.50 12.07 -0.66
CA THR A 163 17.37 10.71 -0.13
C THR A 163 15.93 10.24 -0.13
N ILE A 164 14.97 11.11 0.20
CA ILE A 164 13.54 10.84 0.15
C ILE A 164 13.09 10.67 -1.31
N SER A 165 13.59 11.51 -2.23
CA SER A 165 13.29 11.39 -3.66
C SER A 165 13.80 10.05 -4.22
N LYS A 166 15.06 9.69 -3.97
CA LYS A 166 15.64 8.40 -4.39
C LYS A 166 14.92 7.19 -3.79
N ARG A 167 14.43 7.31 -2.55
CA ARG A 167 13.65 6.24 -1.91
C ARG A 167 12.22 6.18 -2.45
N ALA A 168 11.59 7.33 -2.70
CA ALA A 168 10.29 7.39 -3.36
C ALA A 168 10.36 6.82 -4.79
N GLU A 169 11.43 7.09 -5.54
CA GLU A 169 11.70 6.46 -6.83
C GLU A 169 11.84 4.94 -6.73
N LYS A 170 12.49 4.45 -5.66
CA LYS A 170 12.62 3.00 -5.43
C LYS A 170 11.28 2.34 -5.11
N VAL A 171 10.45 2.98 -4.26
CA VAL A 171 9.08 2.50 -3.96
C VAL A 171 8.24 2.53 -5.23
N THR A 172 8.30 3.61 -5.99
CA THR A 172 7.58 3.76 -7.25
C THR A 172 8.05 2.76 -8.30
N SER A 173 9.36 2.49 -8.38
CA SER A 173 9.93 1.48 -9.29
C SER A 173 9.55 0.04 -8.89
N LEU A 174 9.40 -0.25 -7.59
CA LEU A 174 8.91 -1.54 -7.12
C LEU A 174 7.42 -1.72 -7.43
N LEU A 175 6.62 -0.68 -7.21
CA LEU A 175 5.21 -0.67 -7.58
C LEU A 175 5.03 -0.79 -9.11
N ASP A 176 5.83 -0.09 -9.89
CA ASP A 176 5.89 -0.21 -11.35
C ASP A 176 6.20 -1.66 -11.78
N GLY A 177 7.16 -2.31 -11.10
CA GLY A 177 7.50 -3.72 -11.33
C GLY A 177 6.39 -4.70 -10.91
N ILE A 178 5.53 -4.34 -9.95
CA ILE A 178 4.39 -5.15 -9.51
C ILE A 178 3.22 -4.96 -10.48
N LEU A 179 2.92 -3.73 -10.85
CA LEU A 179 1.80 -3.36 -11.70
C LEU A 179 1.97 -3.80 -13.16
N HIS A 180 3.22 -3.86 -13.65
CA HIS A 180 3.53 -4.29 -15.01
C HIS A 180 4.04 -5.74 -15.10
N ARG A 181 3.85 -6.56 -14.05
CA ARG A 181 4.11 -8.00 -14.19
C ARG A 181 3.13 -8.58 -15.20
N PRO A 182 3.61 -9.17 -16.32
CA PRO A 182 2.72 -9.85 -17.25
C PRO A 182 2.02 -10.99 -16.49
N THR A 183 0.69 -10.95 -16.43
CA THR A 183 -0.11 -12.08 -16.00
C THR A 183 0.28 -13.27 -16.86
N ILE A 184 0.90 -14.29 -16.28
CA ILE A 184 1.18 -15.53 -16.99
C ILE A 184 -0.19 -16.13 -17.34
N PRO A 185 -0.58 -16.20 -18.63
CA PRO A 185 -1.85 -16.80 -18.98
C PRO A 185 -1.79 -18.26 -18.52
N THR A 186 -2.67 -18.64 -17.61
CA THR A 186 -2.89 -20.03 -17.22
C THR A 186 -3.32 -20.78 -18.49
N ARG A 187 -2.37 -21.49 -19.10
CA ARG A 187 -2.60 -22.31 -20.26
C ARG A 187 -3.43 -23.52 -19.79
N TRP A 188 -4.73 -23.43 -19.91
CA TRP A 188 -5.61 -24.57 -19.81
C TRP A 188 -5.29 -25.51 -20.97
N GLY A 189 -4.50 -26.52 -20.69
CA GLY A 189 -4.28 -27.62 -21.61
C GLY A 189 -5.57 -28.46 -21.70
N ILE A 190 -6.32 -28.29 -22.74
CA ILE A 190 -7.30 -29.27 -23.17
C ILE A 190 -6.48 -30.38 -23.81
N ASN A 191 -6.35 -31.51 -23.13
CA ASN A 191 -5.90 -32.74 -23.76
C ASN A 191 -7.12 -33.39 -24.46
N GLU A 192 -7.05 -33.46 -25.76
CA GLU A 192 -7.70 -34.54 -26.53
C GLU A 192 -6.74 -35.73 -26.57
#